data_c3d2ebb9195345a2c00c48387dfe03b8
#
_entry.id   c3d2ebb9195345a2c00c48387dfe03b8
#
_cell.length_a   1.000
_cell.length_b   1.000
_cell.length_c   1.000
_cell.angle_alpha   90.00
_cell.angle_beta   90.00
_cell.angle_gamma   90.00
#
_symmetry.space_group_name_H-M   'P 1'
#
loop_
_entity.id
_entity.type
_entity.pdbx_description
1 polymer ?
#
loop_
_entity_poly.entity_id
_entity_poly.type
_entity_poly.pdbx_seq_one_letter_code
_entity_poly.pdbx_strand_id
1 'polypeptide(L)'
;FRNKKYLLQLYKSLHPEDKTATENELTDITIKNVLTDGIYNDLGFLLGEKFMILLEAQSLWTLNIIIRALLYLAQTYHDYFERTNQNLYKSKKVKMPKPELYVIYTGDRKNIPDTISLSKEFFDGVDTAVDVKVKVICENDTDSILNQYIIFCKVYNEQMKLYGRTRKTVTETIRICKDKNILREYLLDREKEVVSIMMSLFDEEEVIRSYIKSERYEAEQDKARKTAIRMIKAGKMSLEDIADYTELSLDLVKDLQSEIMQLA
;
A
#
# COMPACT_ATOMS: atom_id res chain seq x y z
N PHE A 1 -8.05 -10.21 8.65
CA PHE A 1 -7.60 -10.59 10.02
C PHE A 1 -8.20 -9.74 11.17
N ARG A 2 -9.21 -8.89 10.95
CA ARG A 2 -9.83 -8.09 12.04
C ARG A 2 -10.52 -8.91 13.13
N ASN A 3 -10.85 -10.19 12.89
CA ASN A 3 -11.36 -11.09 13.91
C ASN A 3 -10.23 -11.48 14.88
N LYS A 4 -10.46 -11.33 16.19
CA LYS A 4 -9.46 -11.58 17.25
C LYS A 4 -8.88 -12.98 17.24
N LYS A 5 -9.68 -14.00 16.90
CA LYS A 5 -9.19 -15.39 16.74
C LYS A 5 -8.06 -15.48 15.72
N TYR A 6 -8.26 -14.92 14.53
CA TYR A 6 -7.26 -14.96 13.47
C TYR A 6 -6.10 -13.99 13.71
N LEU A 7 -6.39 -12.87 14.39
CA LEU A 7 -5.36 -11.93 14.82
C LEU A 7 -4.41 -12.58 15.85
N LEU A 8 -4.94 -13.41 16.77
CA LEU A 8 -4.13 -14.17 17.71
C LEU A 8 -3.27 -15.23 17.00
N GLN A 9 -3.82 -15.92 16.01
CA GLN A 9 -3.04 -16.87 15.21
C GLN A 9 -1.91 -16.16 14.45
N LEU A 10 -2.18 -14.98 13.89
CA LEU A 10 -1.18 -14.13 13.25
C LEU A 10 -0.08 -13.75 14.24
N TYR A 11 -0.45 -13.23 15.41
CA TYR A 11 0.49 -12.88 16.46
C TYR A 11 1.37 -14.07 16.87
N LYS A 12 0.78 -15.25 17.12
CA LYS A 12 1.53 -16.46 17.46
C LYS A 12 2.44 -16.97 16.35
N SER A 13 2.14 -16.66 15.09
CA SER A 13 3.03 -16.95 13.97
C SER A 13 4.26 -16.04 13.95
N LEU A 14 4.12 -14.80 14.44
CA LEU A 14 5.23 -13.84 14.59
C LEU A 14 6.04 -14.08 15.87
N HIS A 15 5.36 -14.57 16.92
CA HIS A 15 5.89 -14.80 18.27
C HIS A 15 5.56 -16.21 18.77
N PRO A 16 6.17 -17.26 18.18
CA PRO A 16 5.91 -18.64 18.58
C PRO A 16 6.35 -18.95 20.02
N GLU A 17 7.24 -18.13 20.58
CA GLU A 17 7.71 -18.21 21.96
C GLU A 17 6.66 -17.73 22.98
N ASP A 18 5.77 -16.77 22.61
CA ASP A 18 4.73 -16.27 23.51
C ASP A 18 3.49 -17.16 23.46
N LYS A 19 3.40 -18.09 24.40
CA LYS A 19 2.25 -18.98 24.55
C LYS A 19 1.15 -18.40 25.44
N THR A 20 1.39 -17.24 26.07
CA THR A 20 0.51 -16.64 27.08
C THR A 20 -0.48 -15.65 26.48
N ALA A 21 -0.18 -15.10 25.30
CA ALA A 21 -1.05 -14.13 24.63
C ALA A 21 -2.46 -14.67 24.37
N THR A 22 -3.46 -13.84 24.66
CA THR A 22 -4.88 -14.16 24.53
C THR A 22 -5.59 -13.17 23.60
N GLU A 23 -6.76 -13.55 23.09
CA GLU A 23 -7.59 -12.70 22.24
C GLU A 23 -8.03 -11.39 22.92
N ASN A 24 -8.17 -11.40 24.26
CA ASN A 24 -8.61 -10.24 25.02
C ASN A 24 -7.57 -9.13 25.06
N GLU A 25 -6.28 -9.45 24.93
CA GLU A 25 -5.18 -8.48 24.92
C GLU A 25 -5.00 -7.81 23.57
N LEU A 26 -5.63 -8.34 22.51
CA LEU A 26 -5.50 -7.83 21.14
C LEU A 26 -6.51 -6.72 20.87
N THR A 27 -5.99 -5.61 20.36
CA THR A 27 -6.77 -4.47 19.88
C THR A 27 -6.35 -4.15 18.45
N ASP A 28 -7.31 -4.16 17.54
CA ASP A 28 -7.13 -3.71 16.16
C ASP A 28 -6.84 -2.20 16.12
N ILE A 29 -5.91 -1.79 15.26
CA ILE A 29 -5.59 -0.40 15.02
C ILE A 29 -5.87 -0.11 13.55
N THR A 30 -6.61 0.96 13.27
CA THR A 30 -6.74 1.45 11.91
C THR A 30 -5.47 2.21 11.54
N ILE A 31 -4.72 1.70 10.57
CA ILE A 31 -3.58 2.42 9.99
C ILE A 31 -4.16 3.45 9.02
N LYS A 32 -3.91 4.73 9.30
CA LYS A 32 -4.24 5.81 8.37
C LYS A 32 -3.10 5.96 7.38
N ASN A 33 -3.43 6.03 6.10
CA ASN A 33 -2.43 6.32 5.10
C ASN A 33 -2.01 7.79 5.19
N VAL A 34 -0.73 8.02 5.46
CA VAL A 34 -0.13 9.35 5.57
C VAL A 34 0.16 9.97 4.18
N LEU A 35 0.21 9.14 3.13
CA LEU A 35 0.61 9.56 1.79
C LEU A 35 -0.56 9.79 0.85
N THR A 36 -1.71 9.18 1.12
CA THR A 36 -2.95 9.32 0.34
C THR A 36 -4.15 9.16 1.25
N ASP A 37 -5.30 9.76 0.92
CA ASP A 37 -6.54 9.63 1.70
C ASP A 37 -7.22 8.25 1.58
N GLY A 38 -6.56 7.26 0.96
CA GLY A 38 -7.09 5.91 0.76
C GLY A 38 -6.92 4.98 1.95
N ILE A 39 -7.84 4.03 2.11
CA ILE A 39 -7.70 2.90 3.04
C ILE A 39 -6.84 1.84 2.35
N TYR A 40 -5.67 1.52 2.91
CA TYR A 40 -4.79 0.48 2.37
C TYR A 40 -4.90 -0.82 3.15
N ASN A 41 -4.45 -1.91 2.53
CA ASN A 41 -4.50 -3.28 3.07
C ASN A 41 -3.53 -3.55 4.23
N ASP A 42 -3.05 -2.50 4.88
CA ASP A 42 -2.11 -2.62 5.97
C ASP A 42 -2.84 -2.98 7.26
N LEU A 43 -2.28 -3.90 8.01
CA LEU A 43 -2.85 -4.36 9.27
C LEU A 43 -2.03 -3.83 10.44
N GLY A 44 -2.68 -3.13 11.37
CA GLY A 44 -2.10 -2.72 12.63
C GLY A 44 -2.87 -3.28 13.83
N PHE A 45 -2.15 -3.71 14.85
CA PHE A 45 -2.77 -4.12 16.13
C PHE A 45 -1.83 -3.94 17.31
N LEU A 46 -2.44 -3.82 18.49
CA LEU A 46 -1.75 -3.79 19.78
C LEU A 46 -1.92 -5.13 20.50
N LEU A 47 -0.88 -5.57 21.19
CA LEU A 47 -0.97 -6.57 22.22
C LEU A 47 -0.82 -5.88 23.58
N GLY A 48 -1.95 -5.53 24.19
CA GLY A 48 -1.98 -4.73 25.42
C GLY A 48 -1.19 -3.42 25.27
N GLU A 49 -0.34 -3.12 26.25
CA GLU A 49 0.60 -2.01 26.21
C GLU A 49 2.03 -2.44 25.78
N LYS A 50 2.22 -3.72 25.39
CA LYS A 50 3.56 -4.29 25.16
C LYS A 50 4.05 -4.02 23.76
N PHE A 51 3.24 -4.37 22.74
CA PHE A 51 3.63 -4.34 21.34
C PHE A 51 2.64 -3.57 20.48
N MET A 52 3.17 -2.83 19.53
CA MET A 52 2.45 -2.25 18.41
C MET A 52 3.00 -2.89 17.14
N ILE A 53 2.19 -3.72 16.49
CA ILE A 53 2.60 -4.50 15.32
C ILE A 53 1.96 -3.88 14.09
N LEU A 54 2.78 -3.53 13.11
CA LEU A 54 2.36 -3.02 11.80
C LEU A 54 2.85 -3.99 10.72
N LEU A 55 1.90 -4.47 9.91
CA LEU A 55 2.16 -5.40 8.82
C LEU A 55 1.70 -4.79 7.50
N GLU A 56 2.52 -4.92 6.48
CA GLU A 56 2.17 -4.60 5.11
C GLU A 56 2.42 -5.81 4.20
N ALA A 57 1.49 -6.10 3.29
CA ALA A 57 1.65 -7.14 2.28
C ALA A 57 1.98 -6.52 0.93
N GLN A 58 3.08 -6.95 0.31
CA GLN A 58 3.47 -6.47 -1.02
C GLN A 58 3.97 -7.57 -1.94
N SER A 59 3.61 -7.49 -3.21
CA SER A 59 4.09 -8.40 -4.27
C SER A 59 5.28 -7.81 -5.04
N LEU A 60 5.38 -6.50 -5.14
CA LEU A 60 6.50 -5.81 -5.77
C LEU A 60 7.58 -5.52 -4.72
N TRP A 61 8.82 -5.96 -4.98
CA TRP A 61 9.92 -5.62 -4.10
C TRP A 61 10.33 -4.16 -4.25
N THR A 62 10.19 -3.40 -3.16
CA THR A 62 10.67 -2.01 -3.07
C THR A 62 11.20 -1.71 -1.68
N LEU A 63 12.32 -1.03 -1.61
CA LEU A 63 12.91 -0.57 -0.35
C LEU A 63 12.18 0.64 0.24
N ASN A 64 11.34 1.32 -0.55
CA ASN A 64 10.50 2.43 -0.08
C ASN A 64 9.53 2.02 1.03
N ILE A 65 9.32 0.71 1.23
CA ILE A 65 8.54 0.18 2.37
C ILE A 65 9.11 0.63 3.72
N ILE A 66 10.42 0.82 3.84
CA ILE A 66 11.06 1.30 5.07
C ILE A 66 10.59 2.72 5.39
N ILE A 67 10.51 3.58 4.38
CA ILE A 67 10.05 4.97 4.54
C ILE A 67 8.56 4.99 4.89
N ARG A 68 7.75 4.17 4.21
CA ARG A 68 6.31 4.05 4.50
C ARG A 68 6.10 3.55 5.93
N ALA A 69 6.82 2.52 6.36
CA ALA A 69 6.75 1.98 7.72
C ALA A 69 7.10 3.04 8.79
N LEU A 70 8.10 3.90 8.52
CA LEU A 70 8.44 5.01 9.41
C LEU A 70 7.29 6.01 9.55
N LEU A 71 6.69 6.42 8.43
CA LEU A 71 5.57 7.36 8.42
C LEU A 71 4.33 6.78 9.11
N TYR A 72 4.00 5.53 8.84
CA TYR A 72 2.89 4.82 9.50
C TYR A 72 3.11 4.69 11.01
N LEU A 73 4.33 4.34 11.42
CA LEU A 73 4.68 4.25 12.83
C LEU A 73 4.52 5.59 13.55
N ALA A 74 5.02 6.67 12.94
CA ALA A 74 4.92 8.01 13.52
C ALA A 74 3.44 8.42 13.70
N GLN A 75 2.62 8.24 12.67
CA GLN A 75 1.18 8.53 12.73
C GLN A 75 0.45 7.65 13.76
N THR A 76 0.77 6.36 13.79
CA THR A 76 0.12 5.43 14.73
C THR A 76 0.46 5.77 16.19
N TYR A 77 1.70 6.20 16.46
CA TYR A 77 2.05 6.70 17.80
C TYR A 77 1.36 8.01 18.14
N HIS A 78 1.23 8.92 17.19
CA HIS A 78 0.45 10.16 17.38
C HIS A 78 -0.98 9.82 17.81
N ASP A 79 -1.68 8.98 17.05
CA ASP A 79 -3.06 8.54 17.36
C ASP A 79 -3.14 7.77 18.69
N TYR A 80 -2.10 6.99 19.03
CA TYR A 80 -2.02 6.28 20.30
C TYR A 80 -1.92 7.24 21.49
N PHE A 81 -1.06 8.27 21.41
CA PHE A 81 -0.93 9.26 22.50
C PHE A 81 -2.18 10.10 22.66
N GLU A 82 -2.84 10.49 21.59
CA GLU A 82 -4.14 11.18 21.66
C GLU A 82 -5.19 10.31 22.34
N ARG A 83 -5.37 9.07 21.90
CA ARG A 83 -6.36 8.14 22.46
C ARG A 83 -6.12 7.81 23.93
N THR A 84 -4.86 7.75 24.34
CA THR A 84 -4.48 7.46 25.73
C THR A 84 -4.32 8.71 26.60
N ASN A 85 -4.65 9.90 26.05
CA ASN A 85 -4.52 11.20 26.73
C ASN A 85 -3.12 11.45 27.32
N GLN A 86 -2.08 10.97 26.65
CA GLN A 86 -0.70 11.20 27.08
C GLN A 86 -0.20 12.54 26.52
N ASN A 87 0.29 13.40 27.39
CA ASN A 87 0.79 14.72 27.02
C ASN A 87 2.31 14.70 26.92
N LEU A 88 2.84 14.90 25.73
CA LEU A 88 4.27 14.86 25.40
C LEU A 88 5.05 16.06 25.98
N TYR A 89 4.37 17.14 26.41
CA TYR A 89 5.00 18.33 26.97
C TYR A 89 5.17 18.29 28.48
N LYS A 90 4.64 17.24 29.15
CA LYS A 90 4.86 17.05 30.59
C LYS A 90 6.19 16.37 30.85
N SER A 91 6.81 16.66 32.00
CA SER A 91 8.07 16.05 32.43
C SER A 91 7.97 14.54 32.72
N LYS A 92 6.77 14.03 32.94
CA LYS A 92 6.55 12.58 33.15
C LYS A 92 6.74 11.84 31.84
N LYS A 93 7.64 10.85 31.82
CA LYS A 93 7.87 9.98 30.66
C LYS A 93 6.56 9.28 30.27
N VAL A 94 6.21 9.41 28.98
CA VAL A 94 5.05 8.71 28.41
C VAL A 94 5.30 7.20 28.33
N LYS A 95 4.22 6.43 28.38
CA LYS A 95 4.24 5.00 28.11
C LYS A 95 3.92 4.78 26.64
N MET A 96 4.71 3.94 25.98
CA MET A 96 4.47 3.58 24.59
C MET A 96 4.76 2.10 24.37
N PRO A 97 3.95 1.39 23.60
CA PRO A 97 4.22 0.00 23.23
C PRO A 97 5.45 -0.09 22.34
N LYS A 98 6.19 -1.20 22.43
CA LYS A 98 7.35 -1.45 21.55
C LYS A 98 6.86 -1.66 20.12
N PRO A 99 7.41 -0.95 19.11
CA PRO A 99 7.00 -1.12 17.73
C PRO A 99 7.68 -2.36 17.13
N GLU A 100 6.93 -3.09 16.33
CA GLU A 100 7.44 -4.14 15.48
C GLU A 100 6.86 -3.97 14.07
N LEU A 101 7.74 -3.89 13.08
CA LEU A 101 7.40 -3.60 11.71
C LEU A 101 7.71 -4.82 10.84
N TYR A 102 6.72 -5.26 10.07
CA TYR A 102 6.81 -6.42 9.22
C TYR A 102 6.35 -6.11 7.81
N VAL A 103 6.98 -6.70 6.83
CA VAL A 103 6.48 -6.80 5.46
C VAL A 103 6.30 -8.26 5.09
N ILE A 104 5.13 -8.61 4.61
CA ILE A 104 4.83 -9.94 4.06
C ILE A 104 5.07 -9.85 2.55
N TYR A 105 6.13 -10.50 2.09
CA TYR A 105 6.45 -10.49 0.66
C TYR A 105 5.78 -11.66 -0.06
N THR A 106 4.92 -11.35 -1.01
CA THR A 106 4.12 -12.32 -1.76
C THR A 106 4.56 -12.48 -3.22
N GLY A 107 5.67 -11.82 -3.61
CA GLY A 107 6.22 -11.88 -4.97
C GLY A 107 7.19 -13.04 -5.19
N ASP A 108 7.80 -13.08 -6.39
CA ASP A 108 8.62 -14.21 -6.87
C ASP A 108 10.14 -13.97 -6.75
N ARG A 109 10.58 -12.83 -6.15
CA ARG A 109 12.01 -12.54 -5.99
C ARG A 109 12.67 -13.57 -5.07
N LYS A 110 13.85 -14.05 -5.48
CA LYS A 110 14.71 -14.93 -4.68
C LYS A 110 15.72 -14.10 -3.88
N ASN A 111 16.29 -14.72 -2.84
CA ASN A 111 17.35 -14.12 -1.99
C ASN A 111 16.92 -12.79 -1.36
N ILE A 112 15.79 -12.83 -0.65
CA ILE A 112 15.28 -11.70 0.10
C ILE A 112 15.88 -11.73 1.51
N PRO A 113 16.39 -10.60 2.04
CA PRO A 113 16.91 -10.55 3.40
C PRO A 113 15.77 -10.67 4.42
N ASP A 114 16.02 -11.30 5.57
CA ASP A 114 15.05 -11.41 6.67
C ASP A 114 14.75 -10.07 7.35
N THR A 115 15.63 -9.10 7.19
CA THR A 115 15.48 -7.75 7.75
C THR A 115 16.11 -6.72 6.82
N ILE A 116 15.39 -5.64 6.60
CA ILE A 116 15.88 -4.45 5.91
C ILE A 116 15.89 -3.28 6.89
N SER A 117 16.83 -2.34 6.74
CA SER A 117 16.94 -1.17 7.63
C SER A 117 17.22 0.11 6.87
N LEU A 118 16.75 1.22 7.44
CA LEU A 118 16.91 2.54 6.85
C LEU A 118 18.40 2.90 6.66
N SER A 119 19.20 2.69 7.71
CA SER A 119 20.65 2.98 7.68
C SER A 119 21.36 2.19 6.58
N LYS A 120 21.08 0.89 6.46
CA LYS A 120 21.75 0.02 5.50
C LYS A 120 21.35 0.32 4.06
N GLU A 121 20.06 0.49 3.80
CA GLU A 121 19.53 0.54 2.44
C GLU A 121 19.55 1.95 1.82
N PHE A 122 19.61 3.01 2.65
CA PHE A 122 19.57 4.39 2.17
C PHE A 122 20.81 5.23 2.54
N PHE A 123 21.62 4.77 3.50
CA PHE A 123 22.77 5.52 4.02
C PHE A 123 24.04 4.66 4.12
N ASP A 124 24.19 3.63 3.28
CA ASP A 124 25.38 2.77 3.17
C ASP A 124 25.85 2.17 4.50
N GLY A 125 24.92 1.95 5.45
CA GLY A 125 25.21 1.39 6.77
C GLY A 125 25.80 2.39 7.77
N VAL A 126 25.87 3.67 7.43
CA VAL A 126 26.32 4.73 8.34
C VAL A 126 25.35 4.85 9.52
N ASP A 127 25.87 5.06 10.72
CA ASP A 127 25.07 5.32 11.92
C ASP A 127 24.27 6.62 11.76
N THR A 128 22.98 6.55 12.01
CA THR A 128 22.05 7.68 11.82
C THR A 128 21.25 7.92 13.08
N ALA A 129 20.76 9.15 13.25
CA ALA A 129 19.92 9.52 14.40
C ALA A 129 18.65 8.67 14.51
N VAL A 130 18.17 8.11 13.41
CA VAL A 130 16.99 7.21 13.35
C VAL A 130 17.31 6.05 12.42
N ASP A 131 17.18 4.83 12.94
CA ASP A 131 17.25 3.60 12.13
C ASP A 131 15.95 2.79 12.29
N VAL A 132 15.25 2.62 11.19
CA VAL A 132 14.01 1.83 11.12
C VAL A 132 14.34 0.46 10.56
N LYS A 133 14.00 -0.59 11.32
CA LYS A 133 14.19 -1.99 10.92
C LYS A 133 12.84 -2.62 10.63
N VAL A 134 12.72 -3.22 9.45
CA VAL A 134 11.52 -3.94 9.01
C VAL A 134 11.89 -5.40 8.81
N LYS A 135 11.19 -6.30 9.50
CA LYS A 135 11.32 -7.74 9.30
C LYS A 135 10.57 -8.17 8.05
N VAL A 136 11.20 -8.99 7.23
CA VAL A 136 10.60 -9.50 5.98
C VAL A 136 10.17 -10.94 6.17
N ILE A 137 8.91 -11.21 5.87
CA ILE A 137 8.34 -12.55 5.94
C ILE A 137 8.09 -13.03 4.51
N CYS A 138 8.73 -14.14 4.16
CA CYS A 138 8.57 -14.83 2.89
C CYS A 138 7.92 -16.20 3.11
N GLU A 139 7.50 -16.83 2.02
CA GLU A 139 7.05 -18.21 2.03
C GLU A 139 8.11 -19.14 2.66
N ASN A 140 7.66 -20.06 3.49
CA ASN A 140 8.47 -21.05 4.17
C ASN A 140 7.69 -22.38 4.28
N ASP A 141 8.30 -23.40 4.87
CA ASP A 141 7.71 -24.74 5.00
C ASP A 141 6.80 -24.90 6.24
N THR A 142 6.44 -23.81 6.92
CA THR A 142 5.57 -23.88 8.11
C THR A 142 4.09 -23.85 7.73
N ASP A 143 3.25 -24.51 8.52
CA ASP A 143 1.78 -24.43 8.41
C ASP A 143 1.21 -23.25 9.22
N SER A 144 1.92 -22.13 9.22
CA SER A 144 1.46 -20.92 9.90
C SER A 144 0.41 -20.17 9.06
N ILE A 145 -0.48 -19.44 9.72
CA ILE A 145 -1.50 -18.64 9.03
C ILE A 145 -0.85 -17.58 8.10
N LEU A 146 0.32 -17.09 8.46
CA LEU A 146 1.11 -16.17 7.62
C LEU A 146 1.57 -16.84 6.34
N ASN A 147 2.12 -18.03 6.44
CA ASN A 147 2.57 -18.78 5.27
C ASN A 147 1.39 -19.18 4.38
N GLN A 148 0.28 -19.63 4.96
CA GLN A 148 -0.95 -19.91 4.23
C GLN A 148 -1.49 -18.66 3.51
N TYR A 149 -1.38 -17.48 4.12
CA TYR A 149 -1.74 -16.21 3.48
C TYR A 149 -0.84 -15.89 2.28
N ILE A 150 0.48 -16.10 2.39
CA ILE A 150 1.41 -15.90 1.27
C ILE A 150 1.05 -16.82 0.10
N ILE A 151 0.78 -18.10 0.39
CA ILE A 151 0.37 -19.07 -0.63
C ILE A 151 -0.98 -18.66 -1.26
N PHE A 152 -1.95 -18.21 -0.46
CA PHE A 152 -3.21 -17.66 -0.97
C PHE A 152 -2.96 -16.51 -1.96
N CYS A 153 -2.09 -15.56 -1.63
CA CYS A 153 -1.73 -14.44 -2.51
C CYS A 153 -1.07 -14.90 -3.82
N LYS A 154 -0.23 -15.93 -3.76
CA LYS A 154 0.39 -16.52 -4.96
C LYS A 154 -0.66 -17.17 -5.86
N VAL A 155 -1.54 -17.99 -5.31
CA VAL A 155 -2.67 -18.57 -6.06
C VAL A 155 -3.54 -17.46 -6.67
N TYR A 156 -3.84 -16.42 -5.90
CA TYR A 156 -4.59 -15.27 -6.42
C TYR A 156 -3.88 -14.59 -7.60
N ASN A 157 -2.57 -14.35 -7.51
CA ASN A 157 -1.79 -13.76 -8.60
C ASN A 157 -1.79 -14.64 -9.86
N GLU A 158 -1.75 -15.97 -9.71
CA GLU A 158 -1.89 -16.92 -10.83
C GLU A 158 -3.27 -16.82 -11.48
N GLN A 159 -4.34 -16.82 -10.67
CA GLN A 159 -5.70 -16.69 -11.20
C GLN A 159 -5.95 -15.31 -11.83
N MET A 160 -5.31 -14.26 -11.30
CA MET A 160 -5.34 -12.92 -11.86
C MET A 160 -4.73 -12.86 -13.28
N LYS A 161 -3.64 -13.58 -13.51
CA LYS A 161 -3.03 -13.70 -14.85
C LYS A 161 -3.95 -14.41 -15.85
N LEU A 162 -4.76 -15.37 -15.39
CA LEU A 162 -5.66 -16.17 -16.24
C LEU A 162 -6.99 -15.46 -16.54
N TYR A 163 -7.58 -14.82 -15.56
CA TYR A 163 -8.96 -14.32 -15.63
C TYR A 163 -9.09 -12.80 -15.44
N GLY A 164 -7.97 -12.09 -15.23
CA GLY A 164 -7.97 -10.66 -14.95
C GLY A 164 -8.71 -10.32 -13.64
N ARG A 165 -9.17 -9.07 -13.54
CA ARG A 165 -9.92 -8.56 -12.38
C ARG A 165 -11.38 -8.91 -12.48
N THR A 166 -11.71 -10.14 -12.16
CA THR A 166 -13.06 -10.65 -12.26
C THR A 166 -13.46 -11.43 -11.01
N ARG A 167 -14.76 -11.55 -10.79
CA ARG A 167 -15.28 -12.42 -9.73
C ARG A 167 -14.78 -13.86 -9.85
N LYS A 168 -14.55 -14.32 -11.08
CA LYS A 168 -14.01 -15.66 -11.36
C LYS A 168 -12.63 -15.85 -10.74
N THR A 169 -11.74 -14.87 -10.85
CA THR A 169 -10.42 -14.87 -10.20
C THR A 169 -10.55 -15.15 -8.71
N VAL A 170 -11.43 -14.42 -8.04
CA VAL A 170 -11.61 -14.54 -6.59
C VAL A 170 -12.20 -15.91 -6.23
N THR A 171 -13.26 -16.34 -6.91
CA THR A 171 -13.93 -17.62 -6.62
C THR A 171 -13.04 -18.83 -6.89
N GLU A 172 -12.26 -18.83 -7.98
CA GLU A 172 -11.29 -19.89 -8.27
C GLU A 172 -10.14 -19.91 -7.28
N THR A 173 -9.62 -18.75 -6.87
CA THR A 173 -8.62 -18.67 -5.80
C THR A 173 -9.12 -19.33 -4.52
N ILE A 174 -10.34 -18.98 -4.07
CA ILE A 174 -10.94 -19.54 -2.86
C ILE A 174 -11.14 -21.05 -3.01
N ARG A 175 -11.65 -21.52 -4.15
CA ARG A 175 -11.83 -22.94 -4.44
C ARG A 175 -10.52 -23.71 -4.33
N ILE A 176 -9.48 -23.27 -5.06
CA ILE A 176 -8.15 -23.91 -5.07
C ILE A 176 -7.55 -23.94 -3.66
N CYS A 177 -7.65 -22.84 -2.92
CA CYS A 177 -7.10 -22.76 -1.58
C CYS A 177 -7.84 -23.69 -0.60
N LYS A 178 -9.15 -23.78 -0.68
CA LYS A 178 -9.94 -24.76 0.12
C LYS A 178 -9.56 -26.20 -0.20
N ASP A 179 -9.40 -26.55 -1.49
CA ASP A 179 -9.01 -27.89 -1.93
C ASP A 179 -7.60 -28.27 -1.45
N LYS A 180 -6.67 -27.30 -1.39
CA LYS A 180 -5.30 -27.47 -0.89
C LYS A 180 -5.15 -27.29 0.62
N ASN A 181 -6.22 -27.15 1.38
CA ASN A 181 -6.25 -26.88 2.81
C ASN A 181 -5.55 -25.59 3.24
N ILE A 182 -5.47 -24.58 2.35
CA ILE A 182 -4.87 -23.28 2.60
C ILE A 182 -5.94 -22.33 3.11
N LEU A 183 -5.76 -21.74 4.29
CA LEU A 183 -6.73 -20.88 4.98
C LEU A 183 -8.16 -21.48 5.00
N ARG A 184 -8.27 -22.81 4.97
CA ARG A 184 -9.53 -23.49 4.71
C ARG A 184 -10.62 -23.13 5.71
N GLU A 185 -10.30 -23.15 7.01
CA GLU A 185 -11.28 -22.80 8.06
C GLU A 185 -11.77 -21.36 7.89
N TYR A 186 -10.82 -20.42 7.69
CA TYR A 186 -11.12 -19.02 7.45
C TYR A 186 -12.01 -18.81 6.22
N LEU A 187 -11.68 -19.46 5.10
CA LEU A 187 -12.41 -19.33 3.85
C LEU A 187 -13.80 -19.99 3.89
N LEU A 188 -13.97 -21.07 4.65
CA LEU A 188 -15.30 -21.68 4.85
C LEU A 188 -16.22 -20.80 5.69
N ASP A 189 -15.64 -20.17 6.74
CA ASP A 189 -16.40 -19.30 7.66
C ASP A 189 -16.78 -17.96 7.01
N ARG A 190 -15.92 -17.43 6.13
CA ARG A 190 -16.01 -16.04 5.65
C ARG A 190 -15.95 -15.85 4.14
N GLU A 191 -16.28 -16.87 3.35
CA GLU A 191 -16.17 -16.82 1.89
C GLU A 191 -16.87 -15.60 1.27
N LYS A 192 -18.10 -15.30 1.69
CA LYS A 192 -18.87 -14.17 1.15
C LYS A 192 -18.21 -12.82 1.47
N GLU A 193 -17.65 -12.70 2.66
CA GLU A 193 -16.95 -11.49 3.10
C GLU A 193 -15.64 -11.31 2.31
N VAL A 194 -14.86 -12.38 2.12
CA VAL A 194 -13.63 -12.36 1.32
C VAL A 194 -13.94 -11.97 -0.12
N VAL A 195 -14.96 -12.58 -0.74
CA VAL A 195 -15.38 -12.20 -2.10
C VAL A 195 -15.78 -10.73 -2.17
N SER A 196 -16.57 -10.25 -1.22
CA SER A 196 -17.03 -8.86 -1.19
C SER A 196 -15.87 -7.88 -1.07
N ILE A 197 -14.93 -8.12 -0.14
CA ILE A 197 -13.75 -7.27 0.06
C ILE A 197 -12.87 -7.27 -1.20
N MET A 198 -12.58 -8.44 -1.77
CA MET A 198 -11.72 -8.51 -2.95
C MET A 198 -12.38 -7.88 -4.18
N MET A 199 -13.70 -7.92 -4.30
CA MET A 199 -14.40 -7.22 -5.38
C MET A 199 -14.38 -5.71 -5.18
N SER A 200 -14.58 -5.21 -3.95
CA SER A 200 -14.49 -3.76 -3.69
C SER A 200 -13.08 -3.19 -3.97
N LEU A 201 -12.03 -3.97 -3.73
CA LEU A 201 -10.67 -3.57 -4.08
C LEU A 201 -10.47 -3.42 -5.61
N PHE A 202 -11.16 -4.23 -6.42
CA PHE A 202 -11.12 -4.05 -7.87
C PHE A 202 -11.76 -2.74 -8.32
N ASP A 203 -12.90 -2.42 -7.74
CA ASP A 203 -13.64 -1.19 -8.05
C ASP A 203 -12.83 0.05 -7.63
N GLU A 204 -12.24 0.05 -6.44
CA GLU A 204 -11.37 1.12 -5.96
C GLU A 204 -10.14 1.33 -6.84
N GLU A 205 -9.46 0.26 -7.25
CA GLU A 205 -8.32 0.37 -8.15
C GLU A 205 -8.72 0.87 -9.55
N GLU A 206 -9.89 0.52 -10.05
CA GLU A 206 -10.40 1.02 -11.34
C GLU A 206 -10.67 2.52 -11.27
N VAL A 207 -11.28 2.99 -10.19
CA VAL A 207 -11.49 4.42 -9.93
C VAL A 207 -10.16 5.17 -9.87
N ILE A 208 -9.19 4.69 -9.12
CA ILE A 208 -7.86 5.32 -9.00
C ILE A 208 -7.15 5.35 -10.36
N ARG A 209 -7.20 4.27 -11.14
CA ARG A 209 -6.60 4.23 -12.47
C ARG A 209 -7.26 5.20 -13.44
N SER A 210 -8.59 5.31 -13.39
CA SER A 210 -9.34 6.25 -14.20
C SER A 210 -8.95 7.69 -13.85
N TYR A 211 -8.86 8.00 -12.55
CA TYR A 211 -8.41 9.29 -12.05
C TYR A 211 -6.99 9.62 -12.52
N ILE A 212 -6.02 8.71 -12.31
CA ILE A 212 -4.63 8.93 -12.75
C ILE A 212 -4.54 9.13 -14.27
N LYS A 213 -5.36 8.40 -15.06
CA LYS A 213 -5.42 8.56 -16.51
C LYS A 213 -5.96 9.95 -16.89
N SER A 214 -6.98 10.41 -16.20
CA SER A 214 -7.55 11.75 -16.40
C SER A 214 -6.52 12.83 -16.07
N GLU A 215 -5.88 12.78 -14.91
CA GLU A 215 -4.85 13.73 -14.49
C GLU A 215 -3.64 13.78 -15.46
N ARG A 216 -3.21 12.62 -15.95
CA ARG A 216 -2.14 12.57 -16.96
C ARG A 216 -2.56 13.23 -18.27
N TYR A 217 -3.76 12.95 -18.74
CA TYR A 217 -4.31 13.56 -19.94
C TYR A 217 -4.40 15.08 -19.80
N GLU A 218 -4.90 15.58 -18.67
CA GLU A 218 -4.98 17.02 -18.40
C GLU A 218 -3.59 17.67 -18.35
N ALA A 219 -2.62 17.03 -17.69
CA ALA A 219 -1.24 17.53 -17.63
C ALA A 219 -0.55 17.55 -19.00
N GLU A 220 -0.82 16.56 -19.86
CA GLU A 220 -0.33 16.52 -21.24
C GLU A 220 -0.96 17.63 -22.08
N GLN A 221 -2.26 17.85 -21.98
CA GLN A 221 -2.98 18.94 -22.64
C GLN A 221 -2.47 20.32 -22.20
N ASP A 222 -2.26 20.52 -20.91
CA ASP A 222 -1.70 21.77 -20.36
C ASP A 222 -0.28 22.03 -20.86
N LYS A 223 0.53 20.99 -20.94
CA LYS A 223 1.90 21.08 -21.51
C LYS A 223 1.86 21.45 -22.99
N ALA A 224 0.99 20.81 -23.76
CA ALA A 224 0.79 21.08 -25.17
C ALA A 224 0.33 22.55 -25.41
N ARG A 225 -0.67 23.02 -24.64
CA ARG A 225 -1.13 24.42 -24.67
C ARG A 225 -0.02 25.42 -24.36
N LYS A 226 0.75 25.20 -23.28
CA LYS A 226 1.89 26.07 -22.91
C LYS A 226 2.95 26.09 -23.98
N THR A 227 3.17 24.98 -24.67
CA THR A 227 4.12 24.89 -25.80
C THR A 227 3.60 25.65 -27.02
N ALA A 228 2.35 25.46 -27.40
CA ALA A 228 1.71 26.18 -28.48
C ALA A 228 1.76 27.70 -28.26
N ILE A 229 1.44 28.20 -27.07
CA ILE A 229 1.52 29.62 -26.72
C ILE A 229 2.94 30.16 -26.91
N ARG A 230 3.98 29.42 -26.51
CA ARG A 230 5.38 29.87 -26.72
C ARG A 230 5.73 29.93 -28.21
N MET A 231 5.28 28.95 -29.00
CA MET A 231 5.52 28.90 -30.45
C MET A 231 4.80 30.02 -31.18
N ILE A 232 3.53 30.29 -30.83
CA ILE A 232 2.75 31.42 -31.37
C ILE A 232 3.48 32.75 -31.07
N LYS A 233 3.89 32.97 -29.84
CA LYS A 233 4.64 34.20 -29.44
C LYS A 233 5.98 34.34 -30.14
N ALA A 234 6.63 33.23 -30.48
CA ALA A 234 7.91 33.23 -31.22
C ALA A 234 7.72 33.62 -32.71
N GLY A 235 6.53 33.42 -33.30
CA GLY A 235 6.16 33.84 -34.66
C GLY A 235 6.99 33.17 -35.75
N LYS A 236 7.57 32.02 -35.55
CA LYS A 236 8.49 31.36 -36.48
C LYS A 236 7.88 30.17 -37.21
N MET A 237 6.67 29.77 -36.88
CA MET A 237 5.99 28.57 -37.40
C MET A 237 4.54 28.96 -37.81
N SER A 238 4.00 28.21 -38.80
CA SER A 238 2.58 28.32 -39.13
C SER A 238 1.71 27.73 -38.03
N LEU A 239 0.40 28.11 -37.96
CA LEU A 239 -0.52 27.53 -36.95
C LEU A 239 -0.76 26.05 -37.23
N GLU A 240 -0.70 25.62 -38.47
CA GLU A 240 -0.79 24.21 -38.89
C GLU A 240 0.40 23.41 -38.34
N ASP A 241 1.63 23.94 -38.50
CA ASP A 241 2.82 23.28 -37.96
C ASP A 241 2.80 23.22 -36.43
N ILE A 242 2.31 24.28 -35.78
CA ILE A 242 2.17 24.30 -34.30
C ILE A 242 1.12 23.27 -33.85
N ALA A 243 0.01 23.14 -34.55
CA ALA A 243 -1.01 22.14 -34.27
C ALA A 243 -0.43 20.71 -34.39
N ASP A 244 0.28 20.42 -35.47
CA ASP A 244 0.96 19.13 -35.70
C ASP A 244 1.99 18.83 -34.62
N TYR A 245 2.86 19.80 -34.29
CA TYR A 245 3.92 19.60 -33.29
C TYR A 245 3.42 19.41 -31.87
N THR A 246 2.30 20.07 -31.52
CA THR A 246 1.74 20.01 -30.16
C THR A 246 0.62 18.98 -30.00
N GLU A 247 0.23 18.31 -31.08
CA GLU A 247 -0.92 17.37 -31.14
C GLU A 247 -2.25 18.02 -30.69
N LEU A 248 -2.35 19.35 -30.79
CA LEU A 248 -3.57 20.11 -30.54
C LEU A 248 -4.37 20.29 -31.83
N SER A 249 -5.68 20.42 -31.73
CA SER A 249 -6.48 20.78 -32.91
C SER A 249 -6.12 22.18 -33.42
N LEU A 250 -6.16 22.35 -34.75
CA LEU A 250 -5.88 23.64 -35.38
C LEU A 250 -6.82 24.76 -34.86
N ASP A 251 -8.08 24.42 -34.60
CA ASP A 251 -9.04 25.38 -34.06
C ASP A 251 -8.62 25.86 -32.65
N LEU A 252 -8.16 24.96 -31.78
CA LEU A 252 -7.66 25.35 -30.46
C LEU A 252 -6.40 26.24 -30.57
N VAL A 253 -5.51 25.97 -31.54
CA VAL A 253 -4.30 26.79 -31.75
C VAL A 253 -4.71 28.20 -32.24
N LYS A 254 -5.73 28.33 -33.10
CA LYS A 254 -6.28 29.61 -33.53
C LYS A 254 -6.93 30.40 -32.39
N ASP A 255 -7.66 29.70 -31.50
CA ASP A 255 -8.26 30.32 -30.30
C ASP A 255 -7.16 30.85 -29.36
N LEU A 256 -6.11 30.10 -29.11
CA LEU A 256 -4.96 30.53 -28.31
C LEU A 256 -4.25 31.74 -28.94
N GLN A 257 -4.11 31.78 -30.26
CA GLN A 257 -3.58 32.98 -30.95
C GLN A 257 -4.46 34.21 -30.74
N SER A 258 -5.77 34.04 -30.87
CA SER A 258 -6.74 35.13 -30.68
C SER A 258 -6.71 35.68 -29.25
N GLU A 259 -6.64 34.80 -28.24
CA GLU A 259 -6.47 35.16 -26.82
C GLU A 259 -5.18 35.98 -26.59
N ILE A 260 -4.07 35.56 -27.19
CA ILE A 260 -2.77 36.25 -27.04
C ILE A 260 -2.83 37.64 -27.68
N MET A 261 -3.52 37.78 -28.83
CA MET A 261 -3.68 39.08 -29.51
C MET A 261 -4.60 40.06 -28.79
N GLN A 262 -5.58 39.56 -28.01
CA GLN A 262 -6.45 40.40 -27.18
C GLN A 262 -5.78 40.92 -25.90
N LEU A 263 -4.73 40.23 -25.45
CA LEU A 263 -3.98 40.57 -24.23
C LEU A 263 -2.72 41.41 -24.50
N ALA A 264 -2.37 41.65 -25.75
CA ALA A 264 -1.22 42.43 -26.18
C ALA A 264 -1.57 43.85 -26.57
#